data_874292fb9ba9660a4c73731afb7464eb
#
_entry.id   874292fb9ba9660a4c73731afb7464eb
#
_cell.length_a   1.000
_cell.length_b   1.000
_cell.length_c   1.000
_cell.angle_alpha   90.00
_cell.angle_beta   90.00
_cell.angle_gamma   90.00
#
_symmetry.space_group_name_H-M   'P 1'
#
loop_
_entity.id
_entity.type
_entity.pdbx_description
1 polymer ?
#
loop_
_entity_poly.entity_id
_entity_poly.type
_entity_poly.pdbx_seq_one_letter_code
_entity_poly.pdbx_strand_id
1 'polypeptide(L)'
;VKYFEEQQVDRVVLAREMSIKEISEICHNCDIDIEVFVHGALCMSYSGQCLMSSMIAKRSGNKGECGQPCRLPYQLKEDENILPLQDKYLLSPKDLCSIENVPQLIEAGIKSFKVEGRMKRPEYVGEVIKAYRKAIDTYFLKQKNSVETDILNMRKVFNRGFTKGFLFNNSLELAKKIPGNQGIKIGKMVEYSPKKKLLQILLEEELYQGDRIYFPKDDFTRTITKLYKKGKLVNHGKKGDLVAIELDT
;
A
#
# COMPACT_ATOMS: atom_id res chain seq x y z
N VAL A 1 -18.99 21.14 -2.41
CA VAL A 1 -17.83 22.04 -2.35
C VAL A 1 -18.29 23.48 -2.24
N LYS A 2 -19.16 23.98 -3.11
CA LYS A 2 -19.66 25.38 -3.09
C LYS A 2 -20.13 25.86 -1.71
N TYR A 3 -20.85 25.04 -0.95
CA TYR A 3 -21.24 25.36 0.42
C TYR A 3 -20.03 25.73 1.32
N PHE A 4 -18.91 24.97 1.21
CA PHE A 4 -17.70 25.27 1.99
C PHE A 4 -16.96 26.51 1.49
N GLU A 5 -17.04 26.80 0.20
CA GLU A 5 -16.51 28.02 -0.39
C GLU A 5 -17.27 29.26 0.16
N GLU A 6 -18.59 29.20 0.23
CA GLU A 6 -19.43 30.25 0.88
C GLU A 6 -19.10 30.44 2.36
N GLN A 7 -18.63 29.37 3.04
CA GLN A 7 -18.19 29.45 4.43
C GLN A 7 -16.72 29.89 4.57
N GLN A 8 -16.06 30.30 3.50
CA GLN A 8 -14.66 30.77 3.47
C GLN A 8 -13.67 29.74 4.01
N VAL A 9 -13.91 28.45 3.74
CA VAL A 9 -12.97 27.36 4.06
C VAL A 9 -11.85 27.36 3.04
N ASP A 10 -10.60 27.33 3.49
CA ASP A 10 -9.42 27.39 2.61
C ASP A 10 -9.25 26.16 1.71
N ARG A 11 -9.64 24.97 2.20
CA ARG A 11 -9.42 23.71 1.48
C ARG A 11 -10.46 22.65 1.81
N VAL A 12 -10.85 21.89 0.78
CA VAL A 12 -11.74 20.72 0.93
C VAL A 12 -11.02 19.45 0.51
N VAL A 13 -11.09 18.42 1.38
CA VAL A 13 -10.65 17.06 1.05
C VAL A 13 -11.80 16.30 0.44
N LEU A 14 -11.66 15.87 -0.82
CA LEU A 14 -12.71 15.14 -1.51
C LEU A 14 -12.79 13.67 -1.06
N ALA A 15 -13.98 13.10 -1.20
CA ALA A 15 -14.23 11.68 -0.95
C ALA A 15 -13.43 10.80 -1.93
N ARG A 16 -13.04 9.61 -1.48
CA ARG A 16 -12.19 8.68 -2.25
C ARG A 16 -12.92 7.95 -3.37
N GLU A 17 -14.22 8.08 -3.41
CA GLU A 17 -15.09 7.47 -4.41
C GLU A 17 -15.17 8.26 -5.71
N MET A 18 -14.62 9.47 -5.73
CA MET A 18 -14.68 10.36 -6.90
C MET A 18 -13.65 9.97 -7.96
N SER A 19 -14.07 10.04 -9.22
CA SER A 19 -13.22 9.88 -10.40
C SER A 19 -12.43 11.16 -10.70
N ILE A 20 -11.32 11.03 -11.40
CA ILE A 20 -10.51 12.18 -11.83
C ILE A 20 -11.32 13.20 -12.67
N LYS A 21 -12.29 12.71 -13.45
CA LYS A 21 -13.16 13.57 -14.26
C LYS A 21 -14.05 14.45 -13.37
N GLU A 22 -14.73 13.87 -12.38
CA GLU A 22 -15.57 14.61 -11.44
C GLU A 22 -14.74 15.61 -10.62
N ILE A 23 -13.53 15.20 -10.19
CA ILE A 23 -12.59 16.07 -9.47
C ILE A 23 -12.18 17.26 -10.34
N SER A 24 -11.86 17.03 -11.61
CA SER A 24 -11.51 18.09 -12.56
C SER A 24 -12.67 19.07 -12.75
N GLU A 25 -13.90 18.58 -12.90
CA GLU A 25 -15.10 19.43 -12.99
C GLU A 25 -15.27 20.29 -11.73
N ILE A 26 -15.00 19.75 -10.54
CA ILE A 26 -15.04 20.52 -9.29
C ILE A 26 -13.96 21.59 -9.28
N CYS A 27 -12.70 21.23 -9.59
CA CYS A 27 -11.59 22.18 -9.59
C CYS A 27 -11.79 23.37 -10.55
N HIS A 28 -12.51 23.15 -11.66
CA HIS A 28 -12.80 24.21 -12.64
C HIS A 28 -14.02 25.08 -12.27
N ASN A 29 -14.86 24.62 -11.34
CA ASN A 29 -16.11 25.29 -10.98
C ASN A 29 -16.12 25.86 -9.55
N CYS A 30 -14.98 25.92 -8.86
CA CYS A 30 -14.85 26.53 -7.54
C CYS A 30 -13.43 27.09 -7.35
N ASP A 31 -13.31 28.13 -6.52
CA ASP A 31 -12.06 28.84 -6.24
C ASP A 31 -11.35 28.31 -4.98
N ILE A 32 -11.96 27.34 -4.28
CA ILE A 32 -11.40 26.71 -3.08
C ILE A 32 -10.35 25.67 -3.44
N ASP A 33 -9.28 25.55 -2.64
CA ASP A 33 -8.27 24.51 -2.81
C ASP A 33 -8.86 23.10 -2.67
N ILE A 34 -8.56 22.25 -3.62
CA ILE A 34 -8.99 20.83 -3.60
C ILE A 34 -7.83 19.94 -3.21
N GLU A 35 -8.06 19.10 -2.18
CA GLU A 35 -7.16 18.06 -1.72
C GLU A 35 -7.75 16.66 -2.00
N VAL A 36 -6.93 15.74 -2.53
CA VAL A 36 -7.36 14.35 -2.78
C VAL A 36 -6.37 13.34 -2.24
N PHE A 37 -6.88 12.18 -1.84
CA PHE A 37 -6.02 11.05 -1.50
C PHE A 37 -5.37 10.49 -2.77
N VAL A 38 -4.03 10.35 -2.74
CA VAL A 38 -3.24 9.85 -3.87
C VAL A 38 -2.50 8.56 -3.55
N HIS A 39 -2.28 8.24 -2.26
CA HIS A 39 -1.56 7.05 -1.84
C HIS A 39 -2.00 6.54 -0.48
N GLY A 40 -1.97 5.20 -0.31
CA GLY A 40 -2.17 4.51 0.96
C GLY A 40 -3.51 3.80 1.08
N ALA A 41 -3.91 3.51 2.31
CA ALA A 41 -5.04 2.61 2.58
C ALA A 41 -6.37 3.16 2.06
N LEU A 42 -7.05 2.35 1.23
CA LEU A 42 -8.45 2.58 0.85
C LEU A 42 -9.42 2.01 1.90
N CYS A 43 -10.60 2.58 1.96
CA CYS A 43 -11.72 2.11 2.77
C CYS A 43 -12.66 1.24 1.94
N MET A 44 -13.20 0.18 2.53
CA MET A 44 -14.22 -0.66 1.91
C MET A 44 -15.57 0.03 1.81
N SER A 45 -15.85 0.94 2.75
CA SER A 45 -17.11 1.69 2.84
C SER A 45 -16.99 3.04 2.16
N TYR A 46 -18.13 3.61 1.77
CA TYR A 46 -18.22 5.02 1.40
C TYR A 46 -17.69 5.91 2.52
N SER A 47 -17.05 7.00 2.13
CA SER A 47 -16.44 7.97 3.05
C SER A 47 -17.49 8.50 4.04
N GLY A 48 -17.18 8.44 5.33
CA GLY A 48 -18.06 8.88 6.41
C GLY A 48 -19.23 7.95 6.78
N GLN A 49 -19.45 6.84 6.08
CA GLN A 49 -20.63 5.97 6.24
C GLN A 49 -20.37 4.71 7.07
N CYS A 50 -19.11 4.39 7.40
CA CYS A 50 -18.77 3.13 8.06
C CYS A 50 -19.03 3.16 9.57
N LEU A 51 -19.94 2.29 10.03
CA LEU A 51 -20.21 2.04 11.45
C LEU A 51 -19.55 0.74 11.97
N MET A 52 -18.95 -0.07 11.08
CA MET A 52 -18.45 -1.42 11.41
C MET A 52 -17.43 -1.38 12.56
N SER A 53 -16.47 -0.45 12.52
CA SER A 53 -15.47 -0.32 13.59
C SER A 53 -16.06 0.15 14.91
N SER A 54 -17.10 1.00 14.88
CA SER A 54 -17.82 1.43 16.09
C SER A 54 -18.58 0.27 16.75
N MET A 55 -19.24 -0.54 15.93
CA MET A 55 -20.04 -1.68 16.42
C MET A 55 -19.17 -2.84 16.95
N ILE A 56 -18.12 -3.22 16.22
CA ILE A 56 -17.27 -4.38 16.55
C ILE A 56 -16.20 -4.02 17.59
N ALA A 57 -15.51 -2.90 17.41
CA ALA A 57 -14.34 -2.52 18.20
C ALA A 57 -14.58 -1.33 19.15
N LYS A 58 -15.78 -0.80 19.21
CA LYS A 58 -16.16 0.41 19.97
C LYS A 58 -15.27 1.63 19.66
N ARG A 59 -14.71 1.70 18.44
CA ARG A 59 -13.80 2.74 17.96
C ARG A 59 -14.33 3.33 16.65
N SER A 60 -14.62 4.63 16.65
CA SER A 60 -15.24 5.27 15.48
C SER A 60 -14.22 5.57 14.38
N GLY A 61 -14.44 5.00 13.19
CA GLY A 61 -13.68 5.34 11.99
C GLY A 61 -13.82 6.81 11.58
N ASN A 62 -14.99 7.40 11.82
CA ASN A 62 -15.28 8.80 11.50
C ASN A 62 -14.59 9.78 12.46
N LYS A 63 -14.14 9.30 13.64
CA LYS A 63 -13.31 10.07 14.59
C LYS A 63 -11.81 9.76 14.44
N GLY A 64 -11.42 9.07 13.35
CA GLY A 64 -10.04 8.72 13.10
C GLY A 64 -9.51 7.51 13.91
N GLU A 65 -10.37 6.76 14.60
CA GLU A 65 -9.98 5.65 15.51
C GLU A 65 -10.28 4.27 14.92
N CYS A 66 -10.42 4.16 13.60
CA CYS A 66 -10.78 2.91 12.93
C CYS A 66 -9.87 1.75 13.32
N GLY A 67 -10.46 0.67 13.86
CA GLY A 67 -9.77 -0.59 14.16
C GLY A 67 -9.56 -1.50 12.94
N GLN A 68 -9.98 -1.06 11.75
CA GLN A 68 -9.85 -1.79 10.48
C GLN A 68 -10.49 -3.18 10.48
N PRO A 69 -11.73 -3.39 10.98
CA PRO A 69 -12.36 -4.73 11.00
C PRO A 69 -12.50 -5.32 9.59
N CYS A 70 -12.64 -4.49 8.54
CA CYS A 70 -12.66 -4.97 7.15
C CYS A 70 -11.38 -5.71 6.72
N ARG A 71 -10.30 -5.66 7.51
CA ARG A 71 -9.03 -6.37 7.27
C ARG A 71 -8.97 -7.73 7.98
N LEU A 72 -9.99 -8.10 8.70
CA LEU A 72 -10.10 -9.42 9.35
C LEU A 72 -10.59 -10.50 8.35
N PRO A 73 -10.32 -11.79 8.61
CA PRO A 73 -10.88 -12.87 7.81
C PRO A 73 -12.38 -13.00 8.06
N TYR A 74 -13.12 -13.25 6.98
CA TYR A 74 -14.57 -13.45 7.01
C TYR A 74 -14.95 -14.73 6.26
N GLN A 75 -16.04 -15.34 6.68
CA GLN A 75 -16.72 -16.41 5.96
C GLN A 75 -18.01 -15.87 5.34
N LEU A 76 -18.29 -16.28 4.11
CA LEU A 76 -19.57 -16.01 3.48
C LEU A 76 -20.51 -17.15 3.78
N LYS A 77 -21.72 -16.84 4.24
CA LYS A 77 -22.81 -17.80 4.46
C LYS A 77 -23.95 -17.50 3.50
N GLU A 78 -24.58 -18.56 3.02
CA GLU A 78 -25.86 -18.53 2.34
C GLU A 78 -26.80 -19.41 3.19
N ASP A 79 -27.75 -18.77 3.83
CA ASP A 79 -28.56 -19.37 4.91
C ASP A 79 -27.67 -19.95 6.02
N GLU A 80 -27.78 -21.24 6.31
CA GLU A 80 -26.95 -21.95 7.31
C GLU A 80 -25.65 -22.54 6.72
N ASN A 81 -25.44 -22.45 5.40
CA ASN A 81 -24.31 -23.07 4.74
C ASN A 81 -23.14 -22.08 4.61
N ILE A 82 -21.94 -22.51 5.01
CA ILE A 82 -20.70 -21.78 4.76
C ILE A 82 -20.26 -22.07 3.33
N LEU A 83 -20.15 -21.03 2.50
CA LEU A 83 -19.65 -21.17 1.14
C LEU A 83 -18.14 -21.40 1.14
N PRO A 84 -17.65 -22.45 0.43
CA PRO A 84 -16.22 -22.76 0.36
C PRO A 84 -15.50 -21.74 -0.50
N LEU A 85 -14.89 -20.72 0.14
CA LEU A 85 -14.09 -19.70 -0.53
C LEU A 85 -12.60 -19.95 -0.26
N GLN A 86 -11.78 -19.79 -1.30
CA GLN A 86 -10.32 -19.83 -1.17
C GLN A 86 -9.77 -18.55 -0.52
N ASP A 87 -10.45 -17.43 -0.69
CA ASP A 87 -10.07 -16.14 -0.17
C ASP A 87 -10.66 -15.88 1.21
N LYS A 88 -9.85 -15.43 2.17
CA LYS A 88 -10.26 -15.18 3.56
C LYS A 88 -10.59 -13.70 3.84
N TYR A 89 -9.99 -12.77 3.12
CA TYR A 89 -10.08 -11.34 3.40
C TYR A 89 -11.00 -10.63 2.41
N LEU A 90 -12.28 -10.95 2.50
CA LEU A 90 -13.31 -10.59 1.52
C LEU A 90 -13.59 -9.08 1.45
N LEU A 91 -13.23 -8.33 2.49
CA LEU A 91 -13.51 -6.89 2.61
C LEU A 91 -12.23 -6.05 2.66
N SER A 92 -11.05 -6.62 2.36
CA SER A 92 -9.77 -5.92 2.48
C SER A 92 -9.37 -5.26 1.15
N PRO A 93 -9.49 -3.92 0.98
CA PRO A 93 -9.06 -3.25 -0.24
C PRO A 93 -7.53 -3.27 -0.38
N LYS A 94 -7.06 -3.22 -1.65
CA LYS A 94 -5.69 -2.86 -1.97
C LYS A 94 -5.39 -1.41 -1.57
N ASP A 95 -4.12 -1.04 -1.56
CA ASP A 95 -3.71 0.34 -1.28
C ASP A 95 -3.75 1.19 -2.57
N LEU A 96 -4.23 2.43 -2.45
CA LEU A 96 -4.19 3.39 -3.54
C LEU A 96 -2.73 3.72 -3.89
N CYS A 97 -2.41 3.78 -5.17
CA CYS A 97 -1.16 4.30 -5.68
C CYS A 97 -1.39 4.94 -7.05
N SER A 98 -1.36 6.26 -7.09
CA SER A 98 -1.58 7.05 -8.31
C SER A 98 -0.33 7.78 -8.82
N ILE A 99 0.88 7.31 -8.43
CA ILE A 99 2.14 7.98 -8.79
C ILE A 99 2.36 8.09 -10.30
N GLU A 100 1.93 7.09 -11.07
CA GLU A 100 2.00 7.10 -12.53
C GLU A 100 1.09 8.19 -13.16
N ASN A 101 0.08 8.62 -12.41
CA ASN A 101 -0.94 9.55 -12.84
C ASN A 101 -0.74 10.97 -12.28
N VAL A 102 0.41 11.27 -11.67
CA VAL A 102 0.71 12.61 -11.12
C VAL A 102 0.50 13.74 -12.15
N PRO A 103 0.89 13.60 -13.43
CA PRO A 103 0.58 14.61 -14.43
C PRO A 103 -0.92 14.91 -14.54
N GLN A 104 -1.74 13.86 -14.66
CA GLN A 104 -3.20 14.00 -14.78
C GLN A 104 -3.85 14.61 -13.55
N LEU A 105 -3.31 14.31 -12.34
CA LEU A 105 -3.78 14.91 -11.08
C LEU A 105 -3.50 16.43 -11.04
N ILE A 106 -2.32 16.85 -11.51
CA ILE A 106 -1.94 18.26 -11.59
C ILE A 106 -2.81 18.99 -12.65
N GLU A 107 -2.97 18.39 -13.81
CA GLU A 107 -3.77 18.95 -14.92
C GLU A 107 -5.27 19.05 -14.57
N ALA A 108 -5.77 18.18 -13.70
CA ALA A 108 -7.13 18.26 -13.15
C ALA A 108 -7.33 19.47 -12.22
N GLY A 109 -6.28 20.19 -11.83
CA GLY A 109 -6.35 21.38 -10.97
C GLY A 109 -6.23 21.10 -9.48
N ILE A 110 -5.89 19.87 -9.08
CA ILE A 110 -5.71 19.48 -7.67
C ILE A 110 -4.54 20.25 -7.07
N LYS A 111 -4.76 20.91 -5.93
CA LYS A 111 -3.76 21.72 -5.23
C LYS A 111 -2.98 20.97 -4.15
N SER A 112 -3.58 19.92 -3.55
CA SER A 112 -2.98 19.19 -2.44
C SER A 112 -3.13 17.67 -2.61
N PHE A 113 -2.02 16.96 -2.47
CA PHE A 113 -1.96 15.49 -2.52
C PHE A 113 -1.87 14.93 -1.11
N LYS A 114 -2.87 14.12 -0.73
CA LYS A 114 -2.94 13.51 0.60
C LYS A 114 -2.45 12.07 0.58
N VAL A 115 -1.49 11.77 1.45
CA VAL A 115 -0.98 10.41 1.68
C VAL A 115 -1.56 9.86 2.97
N GLU A 116 -2.22 8.70 2.90
CA GLU A 116 -2.68 7.98 4.09
C GLU A 116 -1.52 7.12 4.65
N GLY A 117 -1.12 7.42 5.88
CA GLY A 117 0.03 6.76 6.48
C GLY A 117 0.12 6.87 8.00
N ARG A 118 -0.97 7.32 8.67
CA ARG A 118 -0.98 7.59 10.13
C ARG A 118 -0.41 6.44 10.98
N MET A 119 -0.71 5.20 10.65
CA MET A 119 -0.27 4.01 11.39
C MET A 119 0.94 3.33 10.75
N LYS A 120 1.63 4.02 9.84
CA LYS A 120 2.80 3.49 9.15
C LYS A 120 4.10 3.94 9.82
N ARG A 121 5.18 3.20 9.54
CA ARG A 121 6.52 3.56 10.00
C ARG A 121 7.04 4.81 9.27
N PRO A 122 7.98 5.55 9.86
CA PRO A 122 8.58 6.73 9.22
C PRO A 122 9.18 6.44 7.84
N GLU A 123 9.77 5.25 7.64
CA GLU A 123 10.38 4.84 6.37
C GLU A 123 9.34 4.79 5.24
N TYR A 124 8.12 4.32 5.53
CA TYR A 124 7.04 4.34 4.56
C TYR A 124 6.69 5.77 4.15
N VAL A 125 6.52 6.65 5.12
CA VAL A 125 6.18 8.06 4.85
C VAL A 125 7.29 8.71 4.04
N GLY A 126 8.56 8.50 4.42
CA GLY A 126 9.72 9.04 3.73
C GLY A 126 9.80 8.61 2.26
N GLU A 127 9.68 7.30 1.98
CA GLU A 127 9.75 6.78 0.60
C GLU A 127 8.56 7.26 -0.25
N VAL A 128 7.34 7.26 0.30
CA VAL A 128 6.15 7.71 -0.43
C VAL A 128 6.26 9.20 -0.77
N ILE A 129 6.55 10.05 0.21
CA ILE A 129 6.65 11.51 0.00
C ILE A 129 7.77 11.86 -0.98
N LYS A 130 8.95 11.22 -0.85
CA LYS A 130 10.07 11.36 -1.78
C LYS A 130 9.67 11.03 -3.22
N ALA A 131 8.96 9.91 -3.42
CA ALA A 131 8.52 9.46 -4.73
C ALA A 131 7.53 10.44 -5.37
N TYR A 132 6.50 10.86 -4.62
CA TYR A 132 5.51 11.82 -5.14
C TYR A 132 6.13 13.21 -5.35
N ARG A 133 7.02 13.69 -4.46
CA ARG A 133 7.71 14.97 -4.65
C ARG A 133 8.55 14.95 -5.93
N LYS A 134 9.33 13.88 -6.14
CA LYS A 134 10.10 13.67 -7.37
C LYS A 134 9.21 13.67 -8.62
N ALA A 135 8.07 12.99 -8.58
CA ALA A 135 7.15 12.92 -9.71
C ALA A 135 6.57 14.30 -10.05
N ILE A 136 6.20 15.10 -9.05
CA ILE A 136 5.71 16.48 -9.23
C ILE A 136 6.83 17.37 -9.82
N ASP A 137 8.04 17.34 -9.25
CA ASP A 137 9.16 18.15 -9.72
C ASP A 137 9.53 17.81 -11.18
N THR A 138 9.55 16.53 -11.51
CA THR A 138 9.82 16.03 -12.86
C THR A 138 8.79 16.53 -13.87
N TYR A 139 7.50 16.60 -13.48
CA TYR A 139 6.43 17.16 -14.31
C TYR A 139 6.68 18.64 -14.62
N PHE A 140 6.94 19.46 -13.61
CA PHE A 140 7.17 20.90 -13.79
C PHE A 140 8.48 21.20 -14.54
N LEU A 141 9.49 20.36 -14.38
CA LEU A 141 10.76 20.48 -15.13
C LEU A 141 10.66 19.92 -16.56
N LYS A 142 9.50 19.39 -16.96
CA LYS A 142 9.27 18.77 -18.29
C LYS A 142 10.25 17.65 -18.61
N GLN A 143 10.69 16.91 -17.60
CA GLN A 143 11.60 15.79 -17.74
C GLN A 143 10.82 14.47 -17.93
N LYS A 144 11.47 13.49 -18.54
CA LYS A 144 10.89 12.13 -18.64
C LYS A 144 10.87 11.50 -17.25
N ASN A 145 9.69 11.09 -16.78
CA ASN A 145 9.52 10.41 -15.52
C ASN A 145 9.57 8.89 -15.71
N SER A 146 10.36 8.22 -14.88
CA SER A 146 10.34 6.75 -14.71
C SER A 146 10.06 6.50 -13.24
N VAL A 147 8.91 5.88 -12.96
CA VAL A 147 8.41 5.64 -11.59
C VAL A 147 8.58 4.20 -11.13
N GLU A 148 9.11 3.30 -11.96
CA GLU A 148 9.20 1.87 -11.68
C GLU A 148 10.03 1.60 -10.42
N THR A 149 11.18 2.27 -10.30
CA THR A 149 12.05 2.15 -9.11
C THR A 149 11.36 2.72 -7.86
N ASP A 150 10.65 3.84 -8.00
CA ASP A 150 9.92 4.44 -6.89
C ASP A 150 8.77 3.53 -6.43
N ILE A 151 8.03 2.92 -7.37
CA ILE A 151 6.99 1.91 -7.06
C ILE A 151 7.59 0.69 -6.35
N LEU A 152 8.74 0.20 -6.81
CA LEU A 152 9.42 -0.93 -6.17
C LEU A 152 9.83 -0.59 -4.74
N ASN A 153 10.40 0.59 -4.50
CA ASN A 153 10.81 1.05 -3.17
C ASN A 153 9.60 1.23 -2.24
N MET A 154 8.51 1.81 -2.73
CA MET A 154 7.26 1.91 -1.96
C MET A 154 6.70 0.52 -1.61
N ARG A 155 6.77 -0.47 -2.53
CA ARG A 155 6.36 -1.85 -2.25
C ARG A 155 7.23 -2.52 -1.19
N LYS A 156 8.53 -2.26 -1.16
CA LYS A 156 9.46 -2.79 -0.14
C LYS A 156 9.07 -2.34 1.26
N VAL A 157 8.72 -1.07 1.44
CA VAL A 157 8.38 -0.54 2.76
C VAL A 157 7.00 -0.94 3.24
N PHE A 158 5.98 -0.86 2.38
CA PHE A 158 4.64 -1.38 2.67
C PHE A 158 3.72 -1.38 1.46
N ASN A 159 3.02 -2.48 1.19
CA ASN A 159 1.89 -2.55 0.27
C ASN A 159 0.95 -3.72 0.57
N ARG A 160 -0.33 -3.58 0.18
CA ARG A 160 -1.35 -4.64 0.13
C ARG A 160 -1.72 -5.03 -1.31
N GLY A 161 -0.79 -4.82 -2.25
CA GLY A 161 -1.07 -4.68 -3.66
C GLY A 161 -1.53 -3.25 -3.95
N PHE A 162 -1.14 -2.72 -5.10
CA PHE A 162 -1.52 -1.36 -5.51
C PHE A 162 -2.71 -1.40 -6.46
N THR A 163 -3.55 -0.37 -6.35
CA THR A 163 -4.69 -0.10 -7.23
C THR A 163 -4.79 1.39 -7.50
N LYS A 164 -5.44 1.75 -8.59
CA LYS A 164 -5.83 3.14 -8.89
C LYS A 164 -7.20 3.52 -8.30
N GLY A 165 -7.91 2.55 -7.69
CA GLY A 165 -9.19 2.74 -7.03
C GLY A 165 -10.24 3.39 -7.92
N PHE A 166 -11.17 4.10 -7.33
CA PHE A 166 -12.18 4.86 -8.07
C PHE A 166 -11.60 6.02 -8.89
N LEU A 167 -10.45 6.53 -8.48
CA LEU A 167 -9.83 7.70 -9.09
C LEU A 167 -9.59 7.51 -10.61
N PHE A 168 -9.18 6.31 -11.04
CA PHE A 168 -8.91 6.01 -12.46
C PHE A 168 -9.56 4.73 -12.97
N ASN A 169 -9.99 3.80 -12.10
CA ASN A 169 -10.55 2.50 -12.53
C ASN A 169 -12.05 2.36 -12.24
N ASN A 170 -12.68 3.34 -11.60
CA ASN A 170 -14.08 3.28 -11.15
C ASN A 170 -14.46 2.02 -10.36
N SER A 171 -13.48 1.40 -9.70
CA SER A 171 -13.68 0.16 -8.96
C SER A 171 -12.75 0.03 -7.76
N LEU A 172 -13.19 -0.74 -6.77
CA LEU A 172 -12.43 -1.09 -5.59
C LEU A 172 -11.87 -2.51 -5.73
N GLU A 173 -10.55 -2.64 -5.83
CA GLU A 173 -9.88 -3.92 -5.89
C GLU A 173 -9.55 -4.44 -4.48
N LEU A 174 -9.68 -5.75 -4.25
CA LEU A 174 -9.48 -6.39 -2.95
C LEU A 174 -8.13 -7.12 -2.86
N ALA A 175 -7.50 -7.03 -1.68
CA ALA A 175 -6.32 -7.78 -1.27
C ALA A 175 -6.75 -9.05 -0.51
N LYS A 176 -7.34 -10.02 -1.22
CA LYS A 176 -8.08 -11.14 -0.65
C LYS A 176 -7.23 -12.19 0.08
N LYS A 177 -5.95 -12.31 -0.26
CA LYS A 177 -5.05 -13.34 0.28
C LYS A 177 -4.27 -12.87 1.51
N ILE A 178 -3.71 -11.67 1.47
CA ILE A 178 -2.87 -11.10 2.52
C ILE A 178 -3.36 -9.69 2.82
N PRO A 179 -3.92 -9.42 4.02
CA PRO A 179 -4.45 -8.10 4.39
C PRO A 179 -3.37 -7.15 4.90
N GLY A 180 -2.18 -7.68 5.19
CA GLY A 180 -1.02 -6.96 5.69
C GLY A 180 -0.04 -6.56 4.60
N ASN A 181 1.20 -6.28 5.00
CA ASN A 181 2.28 -5.99 4.07
C ASN A 181 2.65 -7.23 3.24
N GLN A 182 2.55 -7.13 1.93
CA GLN A 182 2.92 -8.21 1.01
C GLN A 182 4.40 -8.18 0.64
N GLY A 183 5.09 -7.05 0.86
CA GLY A 183 6.47 -6.88 0.43
C GLY A 183 6.67 -7.05 -1.08
N ILE A 184 7.84 -7.52 -1.45
CA ILE A 184 8.20 -7.92 -2.82
C ILE A 184 8.73 -9.35 -2.81
N LYS A 185 8.64 -10.05 -3.96
CA LYS A 185 9.28 -11.35 -4.12
C LYS A 185 10.78 -11.15 -4.24
N ILE A 186 11.53 -11.64 -3.26
CA ILE A 186 12.98 -11.47 -3.19
C ILE A 186 13.77 -12.58 -3.87
N GLY A 187 13.15 -13.74 -4.12
CA GLY A 187 13.86 -14.88 -4.73
C GLY A 187 13.10 -16.19 -4.59
N LYS A 188 13.82 -17.28 -4.89
CA LYS A 188 13.33 -18.66 -4.81
C LYS A 188 14.15 -19.44 -3.80
N MET A 189 13.48 -20.20 -2.94
CA MET A 189 14.14 -21.19 -2.10
C MET A 189 14.78 -22.26 -3.00
N VAL A 190 16.05 -22.56 -2.75
CA VAL A 190 16.82 -23.60 -3.46
C VAL A 190 16.95 -24.83 -2.59
N GLU A 191 17.41 -24.66 -1.35
CA GLU A 191 17.67 -25.75 -0.42
C GLU A 191 17.49 -25.27 1.03
N TYR A 192 17.01 -26.17 1.88
CA TYR A 192 17.01 -25.98 3.33
C TYR A 192 17.77 -27.09 4.02
N SER A 193 18.77 -26.73 4.84
CA SER A 193 19.51 -27.68 5.67
C SER A 193 19.04 -27.60 7.13
N PRO A 194 18.22 -28.57 7.61
CA PRO A 194 17.73 -28.55 8.98
C PRO A 194 18.83 -28.62 10.04
N LYS A 195 19.91 -29.42 9.75
CA LYS A 195 21.07 -29.58 10.68
C LYS A 195 21.83 -28.27 10.91
N LYS A 196 21.97 -27.46 9.85
CA LYS A 196 22.66 -26.17 9.90
C LYS A 196 21.72 -24.98 10.12
N LYS A 197 20.41 -25.21 10.10
CA LYS A 197 19.37 -24.18 10.11
C LYS A 197 19.58 -23.10 9.04
N LEU A 198 20.10 -23.49 7.89
CA LEU A 198 20.42 -22.59 6.77
C LEU A 198 19.46 -22.81 5.61
N LEU A 199 18.87 -21.71 5.14
CA LEU A 199 18.05 -21.66 3.94
C LEU A 199 18.80 -20.96 2.82
N GLN A 200 19.00 -21.67 1.70
CA GLN A 200 19.57 -21.10 0.49
C GLN A 200 18.48 -20.46 -0.39
N ILE A 201 18.75 -19.26 -0.84
CA ILE A 201 17.84 -18.46 -1.67
C ILE A 201 18.61 -17.96 -2.89
N LEU A 202 18.09 -18.24 -4.09
CA LEU A 202 18.52 -17.56 -5.30
C LEU A 202 17.77 -16.23 -5.42
N LEU A 203 18.50 -15.13 -5.30
CA LEU A 203 17.92 -13.80 -5.24
C LEU A 203 17.41 -13.32 -6.62
N GLU A 204 16.18 -12.82 -6.65
CA GLU A 204 15.57 -12.10 -7.77
C GLU A 204 15.60 -10.58 -7.56
N GLU A 205 15.81 -10.15 -6.30
CA GLU A 205 15.98 -8.75 -5.88
C GLU A 205 17.08 -8.66 -4.81
N GLU A 206 17.50 -7.43 -4.47
CA GLU A 206 18.51 -7.21 -3.42
C GLU A 206 17.97 -7.55 -2.04
N LEU A 207 18.85 -8.09 -1.20
CA LEU A 207 18.55 -8.50 0.18
C LEU A 207 19.63 -8.02 1.12
N TYR A 208 19.23 -7.41 2.24
CA TYR A 208 20.13 -6.87 3.24
C TYR A 208 19.98 -7.60 4.58
N GLN A 209 21.06 -7.65 5.35
CA GLN A 209 20.99 -7.98 6.76
C GLN A 209 20.09 -6.96 7.47
N GLY A 210 19.17 -7.43 8.30
CA GLY A 210 18.13 -6.61 8.94
C GLY A 210 16.80 -6.60 8.19
N ASP A 211 16.75 -7.01 6.93
CA ASP A 211 15.50 -7.15 6.19
C ASP A 211 14.59 -8.21 6.83
N ARG A 212 13.29 -8.05 6.61
CA ARG A 212 12.28 -8.96 7.11
C ARG A 212 11.67 -9.75 5.97
N ILE A 213 11.85 -11.09 6.00
CA ILE A 213 11.31 -12.01 4.99
C ILE A 213 10.02 -12.63 5.52
N TYR A 214 9.02 -12.74 4.63
CA TYR A 214 7.78 -13.45 4.85
C TYR A 214 7.74 -14.73 4.00
N PHE A 215 7.38 -15.83 4.61
CA PHE A 215 7.21 -17.16 4.02
C PHE A 215 5.71 -17.45 3.91
N PRO A 216 5.10 -17.29 2.71
CA PRO A 216 3.63 -17.32 2.60
C PRO A 216 2.99 -18.70 2.83
N LYS A 217 3.72 -19.81 2.63
CA LYS A 217 3.20 -21.17 2.87
C LYS A 217 2.99 -21.46 4.36
N ASP A 218 3.90 -20.95 5.18
CA ASP A 218 3.94 -21.25 6.62
C ASP A 218 3.39 -20.08 7.46
N ASP A 219 2.93 -19.00 6.80
CA ASP A 219 2.47 -17.73 7.43
C ASP A 219 3.48 -17.20 8.45
N PHE A 220 4.74 -17.25 8.10
CA PHE A 220 5.86 -17.01 9.01
C PHE A 220 6.71 -15.84 8.52
N THR A 221 7.19 -15.01 9.45
CA THR A 221 8.05 -13.86 9.17
C THR A 221 9.34 -13.94 9.97
N ARG A 222 10.48 -13.65 9.34
CA ARG A 222 11.80 -13.64 9.98
C ARG A 222 12.60 -12.40 9.62
N THR A 223 13.31 -11.83 10.60
CA THR A 223 14.35 -10.83 10.35
C THR A 223 15.67 -11.53 10.06
N ILE A 224 16.37 -11.11 9.02
CA ILE A 224 17.66 -11.67 8.63
C ILE A 224 18.73 -11.15 9.56
N THR A 225 19.19 -11.98 10.48
CA THR A 225 20.28 -11.66 11.41
C THR A 225 21.64 -11.94 10.79
N LYS A 226 21.73 -13.01 9.98
CA LYS A 226 22.97 -13.41 9.30
C LYS A 226 22.68 -13.77 7.85
N LEU A 227 23.49 -13.21 6.95
CA LEU A 227 23.44 -13.45 5.50
C LEU A 227 24.79 -13.96 5.05
N TYR A 228 24.80 -15.07 4.33
CA TYR A 228 26.03 -15.71 3.83
C TYR A 228 26.03 -15.76 2.31
N LYS A 229 27.19 -15.47 1.70
CA LYS A 229 27.44 -15.68 0.27
C LYS A 229 28.73 -16.49 0.11
N LYS A 230 28.67 -17.64 -0.57
CA LYS A 230 29.82 -18.58 -0.71
C LYS A 230 30.47 -18.90 0.64
N GLY A 231 29.67 -19.11 1.68
CA GLY A 231 30.13 -19.45 3.03
C GLY A 231 30.72 -18.29 3.86
N LYS A 232 30.80 -17.08 3.31
CA LYS A 232 31.28 -15.88 4.02
C LYS A 232 30.11 -15.02 4.46
N LEU A 233 30.19 -14.45 5.67
CA LEU A 233 29.20 -13.49 6.19
C LEU A 233 29.27 -12.20 5.36
N VAL A 234 28.10 -11.71 4.92
CA VAL A 234 27.96 -10.47 4.16
C VAL A 234 26.76 -9.68 4.67
N ASN A 235 26.77 -8.37 4.46
CA ASN A 235 25.65 -7.50 4.86
C ASN A 235 24.61 -7.35 3.75
N HIS A 236 24.93 -7.79 2.51
CA HIS A 236 24.13 -7.55 1.32
C HIS A 236 24.33 -8.63 0.27
N GLY A 237 23.23 -9.06 -0.35
CA GLY A 237 23.16 -9.92 -1.52
C GLY A 237 22.50 -9.20 -2.68
N LYS A 238 23.05 -9.36 -3.90
CA LYS A 238 22.53 -8.75 -5.12
C LYS A 238 21.63 -9.72 -5.89
N LYS A 239 20.81 -9.18 -6.79
CA LYS A 239 20.05 -9.98 -7.76
C LYS A 239 20.96 -10.96 -8.49
N GLY A 240 20.53 -12.24 -8.57
CA GLY A 240 21.29 -13.35 -9.15
C GLY A 240 22.25 -14.06 -8.18
N ASP A 241 22.45 -13.55 -6.98
CA ASP A 241 23.28 -14.23 -5.99
C ASP A 241 22.56 -15.43 -5.36
N LEU A 242 23.30 -16.50 -5.14
CA LEU A 242 22.90 -17.58 -4.24
C LEU A 242 23.40 -17.22 -2.82
N VAL A 243 22.48 -16.93 -1.93
CA VAL A 243 22.76 -16.58 -0.54
C VAL A 243 22.16 -17.60 0.41
N ALA A 244 22.72 -17.70 1.63
CA ALA A 244 22.12 -18.48 2.70
C ALA A 244 21.77 -17.58 3.89
N ILE A 245 20.62 -17.81 4.48
CA ILE A 245 20.16 -17.13 5.70
C ILE A 245 20.00 -18.13 6.82
N GLU A 246 20.28 -17.70 8.05
CA GLU A 246 20.08 -18.52 9.24
C GLU A 246 18.62 -18.39 9.71
N LEU A 247 17.96 -19.54 9.85
CA LEU A 247 16.61 -19.63 10.43
C LEU A 247 16.77 -20.17 11.86
N ASP A 248 16.95 -19.30 12.84
CA ASP A 248 16.84 -19.72 14.23
C ASP A 248 15.39 -20.12 14.53
N THR A 249 15.17 -21.29 15.04
CA THR A 249 13.85 -21.82 15.43
C THR A 249 13.29 -21.11 16.65
#